data_bc8c9b5b7a7d09981e7d263658fafc5f
#
_entry.id   bc8c9b5b7a7d09981e7d263658fafc5f
#
_cell.length_a   1.000
_cell.length_b   1.000
_cell.length_c   1.000
_cell.angle_alpha   90.00
_cell.angle_beta   90.00
_cell.angle_gamma   90.00
#
_symmetry.space_group_name_H-M   'P 1'
#
loop_
_entity.id
_entity.type
_entity.pdbx_description
1 polymer ?
#
loop_
_entity_poly.entity_id
_entity_poly.type
_entity_poly.pdbx_seq_one_letter_code
_entity_poly.pdbx_strand_id
1 'polypeptide(L)'
;MSDAILVADNLSAGYGSLVIQRDLNFSIKKGEVFVIMGGSGCGKSTLLRHLIGLQAPLAGRVLFNGEDFWACDADSRANLQQHFGVLYQNGALWGGMTLRENICLPMSAWRPELSTADLHELAAIKLALVGLSGCDTLYPAELSGGMRKRAALARALALDPQVLFFDEPSAGLDPLSSMALDELILQLRDSLGSSIVLVTHELPSIYAVADTCLFLDNKTRTQIALGSLPELLEHGPETVQRFLRRGEAATHEVTK
;
A
#
# COMPACT_ATOMS: atom_id res chain seq x y z
N MET A 1 -17.68 -16.47 -8.95
CA MET A 1 -16.26 -16.41 -8.50
C MET A 1 -16.15 -15.17 -7.66
N SER A 2 -15.54 -15.21 -6.48
CA SER A 2 -15.42 -14.02 -5.63
C SER A 2 -14.50 -13.02 -6.34
N ASP A 3 -14.92 -11.76 -6.41
CA ASP A 3 -14.16 -10.64 -7.00
C ASP A 3 -12.98 -10.20 -6.10
N ALA A 4 -12.73 -10.96 -5.02
CA ALA A 4 -11.68 -10.67 -4.05
C ALA A 4 -10.32 -11.13 -4.56
N ILE A 5 -9.34 -10.20 -4.57
CA ILE A 5 -7.95 -10.49 -4.89
C ILE A 5 -7.17 -10.95 -3.65
N LEU A 6 -7.50 -10.41 -2.48
CA LEU A 6 -6.86 -10.74 -1.21
C LEU A 6 -7.92 -10.90 -0.12
N VAL A 7 -7.77 -11.95 0.72
CA VAL A 7 -8.69 -12.23 1.83
C VAL A 7 -7.88 -12.48 3.10
N ALA A 8 -8.25 -11.82 4.18
CA ALA A 8 -7.86 -12.16 5.54
C ALA A 8 -8.98 -12.99 6.18
N ASP A 9 -8.69 -14.22 6.58
CA ASP A 9 -9.64 -15.15 7.17
C ASP A 9 -9.20 -15.52 8.58
N ASN A 10 -9.93 -15.02 9.59
CA ASN A 10 -9.64 -15.17 11.03
C ASN A 10 -8.18 -14.82 11.38
N LEU A 11 -7.63 -13.82 10.69
CA LEU A 11 -6.22 -13.45 10.75
C LEU A 11 -5.85 -12.86 12.11
N SER A 12 -4.82 -13.41 12.75
CA SER A 12 -4.18 -12.83 13.93
C SER A 12 -2.76 -12.38 13.57
N ALA A 13 -2.51 -11.07 13.72
CA ALA A 13 -1.27 -10.41 13.39
C ALA A 13 -0.48 -10.03 14.65
N GLY A 14 0.84 -10.25 14.62
CA GLY A 14 1.70 -9.96 15.77
C GLY A 14 3.11 -10.50 15.62
N TYR A 15 3.87 -10.59 16.72
CA TYR A 15 5.26 -11.01 16.74
C TYR A 15 5.51 -12.04 17.84
N GLY A 16 6.02 -13.22 17.50
CA GLY A 16 6.23 -14.30 18.46
C GLY A 16 4.95 -14.66 19.21
N SER A 17 4.89 -14.44 20.51
CA SER A 17 3.68 -14.63 21.32
C SER A 17 2.82 -13.38 21.49
N LEU A 18 3.28 -12.22 21.00
CA LEU A 18 2.58 -10.96 21.16
C LEU A 18 1.56 -10.76 20.02
N VAL A 19 0.28 -10.93 20.33
CA VAL A 19 -0.82 -10.62 19.42
C VAL A 19 -1.07 -9.09 19.43
N ILE A 20 -0.94 -8.46 18.27
CA ILE A 20 -1.23 -7.03 18.07
C ILE A 20 -2.67 -6.83 17.62
N GLN A 21 -3.12 -7.62 16.64
CA GLN A 21 -4.50 -7.65 16.14
C GLN A 21 -4.94 -9.10 16.00
N ARG A 22 -6.23 -9.38 16.20
CA ARG A 22 -6.80 -10.74 16.16
C ARG A 22 -8.16 -10.75 15.48
N ASP A 23 -8.57 -11.92 15.03
CA ASP A 23 -9.90 -12.19 14.49
C ASP A 23 -10.28 -11.26 13.33
N LEU A 24 -9.28 -10.88 12.53
CA LEU A 24 -9.49 -10.00 11.38
C LEU A 24 -10.11 -10.79 10.23
N ASN A 25 -11.22 -10.28 9.71
CA ASN A 25 -11.98 -10.88 8.63
C ASN A 25 -12.37 -9.80 7.62
N PHE A 26 -11.72 -9.78 6.46
CA PHE A 26 -12.03 -8.84 5.39
C PHE A 26 -11.56 -9.37 4.03
N SER A 27 -12.09 -8.78 2.97
CA SER A 27 -11.68 -9.06 1.60
C SER A 27 -11.42 -7.77 0.84
N ILE A 28 -10.43 -7.79 -0.02
CA ILE A 28 -10.04 -6.70 -0.91
C ILE A 28 -10.43 -7.11 -2.32
N LYS A 29 -11.22 -6.27 -3.01
CA LYS A 29 -11.67 -6.54 -4.37
C LYS A 29 -10.62 -6.14 -5.39
N LYS A 30 -10.71 -6.70 -6.58
CA LYS A 30 -9.86 -6.29 -7.71
C LYS A 30 -10.17 -4.84 -8.10
N GLY A 31 -9.10 -4.04 -8.25
CA GLY A 31 -9.19 -2.66 -8.71
C GLY A 31 -9.75 -1.67 -7.70
N GLU A 32 -9.93 -2.05 -6.41
CA GLU A 32 -10.34 -1.09 -5.38
C GLU A 32 -9.14 -0.46 -4.64
N VAL A 33 -9.37 0.70 -4.07
CA VAL A 33 -8.51 1.31 -3.04
C VAL A 33 -9.06 0.95 -1.67
N PHE A 34 -8.41 0.00 -1.03
CA PHE A 34 -8.75 -0.47 0.33
C PHE A 34 -7.86 0.23 1.35
N VAL A 35 -8.47 1.00 2.26
CA VAL A 35 -7.73 1.78 3.26
C VAL A 35 -7.78 1.09 4.63
N ILE A 36 -6.59 0.87 5.21
CA ILE A 36 -6.44 0.41 6.59
C ILE A 36 -6.15 1.64 7.45
N MET A 37 -7.11 2.02 8.28
CA MET A 37 -7.03 3.19 9.15
C MET A 37 -7.15 2.84 10.63
N GLY A 38 -6.83 3.79 11.50
CA GLY A 38 -6.88 3.61 12.95
C GLY A 38 -5.83 4.46 13.66
N GLY A 39 -5.90 4.52 14.98
CA GLY A 39 -4.99 5.30 15.82
C GLY A 39 -3.52 4.89 15.68
N SER A 40 -2.60 5.76 16.12
CA SER A 40 -1.18 5.41 16.18
C SER A 40 -0.96 4.17 17.05
N GLY A 41 -0.09 3.25 16.58
CA GLY A 41 0.24 2.02 17.31
C GLY A 41 -0.83 0.93 17.29
N CYS A 42 -1.96 1.08 16.57
CA CYS A 42 -3.00 0.03 16.49
C CYS A 42 -2.61 -1.19 15.64
N GLY A 43 -1.41 -1.22 15.03
CA GLY A 43 -0.93 -2.40 14.32
C GLY A 43 -1.13 -2.38 12.80
N LYS A 44 -1.42 -1.24 12.18
CA LYS A 44 -1.60 -1.12 10.71
C LYS A 44 -0.42 -1.67 9.91
N SER A 45 0.79 -1.19 10.19
CA SER A 45 2.00 -1.66 9.50
C SER A 45 2.33 -3.11 9.86
N THR A 46 1.93 -3.59 11.06
CA THR A 46 2.05 -5.01 11.42
C THR A 46 1.12 -5.85 10.54
N LEU A 47 -0.15 -5.47 10.43
CA LEU A 47 -1.10 -6.14 9.52
C LEU A 47 -0.56 -6.15 8.09
N LEU A 48 -0.08 -5.00 7.60
CA LEU A 48 0.49 -4.90 6.25
C LEU A 48 1.59 -5.95 6.02
N ARG A 49 2.51 -6.16 6.97
CA ARG A 49 3.59 -7.16 6.87
C ARG A 49 3.08 -8.59 6.73
N HIS A 50 1.95 -8.92 7.35
CA HIS A 50 1.31 -10.22 7.18
C HIS A 50 0.65 -10.36 5.80
N LEU A 51 -0.01 -9.28 5.32
CA LEU A 51 -0.67 -9.27 4.01
C LEU A 51 0.32 -9.40 2.84
N ILE A 52 1.50 -8.77 2.93
CA ILE A 52 2.56 -8.86 1.90
C ILE A 52 3.45 -10.09 2.03
N GLY A 53 3.18 -10.96 3.03
CA GLY A 53 3.90 -12.20 3.22
C GLY A 53 5.32 -12.06 3.78
N LEU A 54 5.65 -10.96 4.46
CA LEU A 54 6.91 -10.81 5.19
C LEU A 54 6.90 -11.50 6.54
N GLN A 55 5.72 -11.79 7.06
CA GLN A 55 5.55 -12.41 8.38
C GLN A 55 4.36 -13.36 8.37
N ALA A 56 4.58 -14.59 8.87
CA ALA A 56 3.52 -15.57 8.99
C ALA A 56 2.46 -15.13 10.02
N PRO A 57 1.16 -15.35 9.75
CA PRO A 57 0.11 -15.16 10.72
C PRO A 57 0.35 -15.95 12.01
N LEU A 58 -0.07 -15.39 13.16
CA LEU A 58 -0.10 -16.14 14.42
C LEU A 58 -1.26 -17.14 14.47
N ALA A 59 -2.37 -16.82 13.78
CA ALA A 59 -3.52 -17.68 13.53
C ALA A 59 -4.26 -17.18 12.29
N GLY A 60 -5.14 -18.03 11.74
CA GLY A 60 -5.87 -17.71 10.52
C GLY A 60 -4.97 -17.76 9.29
N ARG A 61 -5.39 -17.13 8.20
CA ARG A 61 -4.70 -17.20 6.92
C ARG A 61 -4.89 -15.94 6.08
N VAL A 62 -3.99 -15.76 5.11
CA VAL A 62 -4.07 -14.75 4.05
C VAL A 62 -4.17 -15.49 2.72
N LEU A 63 -5.25 -15.24 1.98
CA LEU A 63 -5.45 -15.81 0.65
C LEU A 63 -5.18 -14.73 -0.40
N PHE A 64 -4.40 -15.09 -1.43
CA PHE A 64 -4.18 -14.27 -2.62
C PHE A 64 -4.70 -15.03 -3.84
N ASN A 65 -5.62 -14.44 -4.60
CA ASN A 65 -6.33 -15.11 -5.69
C ASN A 65 -6.95 -16.47 -5.30
N GLY A 66 -7.34 -16.61 -4.02
CA GLY A 66 -7.91 -17.85 -3.46
C GLY A 66 -6.88 -18.86 -2.96
N GLU A 67 -5.59 -18.64 -3.14
CA GLU A 67 -4.51 -19.50 -2.65
C GLU A 67 -4.01 -19.04 -1.28
N ASP A 68 -3.83 -19.98 -0.34
CA ASP A 68 -3.27 -19.67 0.98
C ASP A 68 -1.78 -19.36 0.85
N PHE A 69 -1.42 -18.13 1.14
CA PHE A 69 -0.08 -17.60 0.97
C PHE A 69 0.99 -18.33 1.82
N TRP A 70 0.59 -18.91 2.96
CA TRP A 70 1.48 -19.58 3.89
C TRP A 70 1.41 -21.11 3.85
N ALA A 71 0.42 -21.67 3.14
CA ALA A 71 0.31 -23.12 2.92
C ALA A 71 1.26 -23.62 1.82
N CYS A 72 1.78 -22.73 0.96
CA CYS A 72 2.73 -23.05 -0.09
C CYS A 72 4.18 -23.05 0.43
N ASP A 73 5.08 -23.69 -0.33
CA ASP A 73 6.53 -23.66 -0.08
C ASP A 73 7.14 -22.26 -0.31
N ALA A 74 8.42 -22.11 0.03
CA ALA A 74 9.09 -20.80 -0.05
C ALA A 74 9.21 -20.27 -1.49
N ASP A 75 9.44 -21.13 -2.47
CA ASP A 75 9.60 -20.75 -3.87
C ASP A 75 8.26 -20.32 -4.47
N SER A 76 7.21 -21.09 -4.22
CA SER A 76 5.84 -20.72 -4.60
C SER A 76 5.41 -19.39 -3.97
N ARG A 77 5.72 -19.18 -2.68
CA ARG A 77 5.44 -17.92 -2.00
C ARG A 77 6.22 -16.75 -2.60
N ALA A 78 7.49 -16.92 -2.94
CA ALA A 78 8.28 -15.91 -3.62
C ALA A 78 7.68 -15.55 -4.99
N ASN A 79 7.15 -16.53 -5.72
CA ASN A 79 6.45 -16.31 -6.98
C ASN A 79 5.15 -15.50 -6.78
N LEU A 80 4.38 -15.77 -5.72
CA LEU A 80 3.20 -14.95 -5.39
C LEU A 80 3.59 -13.51 -5.04
N GLN A 81 4.72 -13.29 -4.35
CA GLN A 81 5.20 -11.96 -3.98
C GLN A 81 5.57 -11.07 -5.17
N GLN A 82 5.88 -11.62 -6.35
CA GLN A 82 6.11 -10.83 -7.57
C GLN A 82 4.88 -10.01 -7.98
N HIS A 83 3.68 -10.45 -7.58
CA HIS A 83 2.43 -9.74 -7.85
C HIS A 83 2.17 -8.59 -6.87
N PHE A 84 3.10 -8.32 -5.94
CA PHE A 84 3.00 -7.28 -4.93
C PHE A 84 4.03 -6.19 -5.15
N GLY A 85 3.57 -4.95 -5.23
CA GLY A 85 4.44 -3.76 -5.17
C GLY A 85 4.30 -3.10 -3.81
N VAL A 86 5.42 -2.72 -3.17
CA VAL A 86 5.39 -2.14 -1.82
C VAL A 86 6.09 -0.79 -1.79
N LEU A 87 5.36 0.24 -1.35
CA LEU A 87 5.89 1.55 -1.02
C LEU A 87 5.91 1.74 0.50
N TYR A 88 7.09 1.66 1.08
CA TYR A 88 7.31 1.90 2.51
C TYR A 88 7.33 3.39 2.85
N GLN A 89 7.04 3.72 4.10
CA GLN A 89 6.99 5.09 4.62
C GLN A 89 8.21 5.95 4.23
N ASN A 90 9.43 5.41 4.25
CA ASN A 90 10.66 6.12 3.87
C ASN A 90 11.09 5.86 2.41
N GLY A 91 10.23 5.23 1.58
CA GLY A 91 10.52 4.87 0.20
C GLY A 91 11.48 3.69 0.04
N ALA A 92 12.39 3.46 0.98
CA ALA A 92 13.38 2.36 1.03
C ALA A 92 14.25 2.24 -0.26
N LEU A 93 14.52 3.34 -0.96
CA LEU A 93 15.45 3.35 -2.09
C LEU A 93 16.89 3.09 -1.63
N TRP A 94 17.65 2.36 -2.42
CA TRP A 94 19.08 2.17 -2.21
C TRP A 94 19.85 3.44 -2.53
N GLY A 95 20.40 4.09 -1.50
CA GLY A 95 21.05 5.40 -1.64
C GLY A 95 22.31 5.40 -2.50
N GLY A 96 22.98 4.26 -2.63
CA GLY A 96 24.17 4.08 -3.48
C GLY A 96 23.85 3.70 -4.94
N MET A 97 22.59 3.67 -5.31
CA MET A 97 22.12 3.34 -6.67
C MET A 97 21.37 4.54 -7.26
N THR A 98 21.49 4.74 -8.56
CA THR A 98 20.66 5.66 -9.33
C THR A 98 19.20 5.22 -9.31
N LEU A 99 18.26 6.08 -9.73
CA LEU A 99 16.84 5.70 -9.85
C LEU A 99 16.64 4.55 -10.84
N ARG A 100 17.35 4.58 -11.96
CA ARG A 100 17.35 3.48 -12.94
C ARG A 100 17.73 2.17 -12.29
N GLU A 101 18.86 2.13 -11.59
CA GLU A 101 19.37 0.92 -10.93
C GLU A 101 18.40 0.42 -9.84
N ASN A 102 17.81 1.33 -9.06
CA ASN A 102 16.80 0.99 -8.08
C ASN A 102 15.58 0.27 -8.70
N ILE A 103 15.14 0.71 -9.88
CA ILE A 103 13.97 0.14 -10.57
C ILE A 103 14.36 -1.14 -11.31
N CYS A 104 15.56 -1.19 -11.90
CA CYS A 104 16.07 -2.39 -12.57
C CYS A 104 16.29 -3.57 -11.60
N LEU A 105 16.62 -3.30 -10.33
CA LEU A 105 16.97 -4.33 -9.36
C LEU A 105 15.93 -5.45 -9.22
N PRO A 106 14.64 -5.19 -8.95
CA PRO A 106 13.64 -6.25 -8.90
C PRO A 106 13.43 -6.92 -10.28
N MET A 107 13.49 -6.18 -11.39
CA MET A 107 13.36 -6.76 -12.72
C MET A 107 14.51 -7.70 -13.05
N SER A 108 15.76 -7.35 -12.77
CA SER A 108 16.91 -8.20 -13.04
C SER A 108 16.89 -9.51 -12.22
N ALA A 109 16.26 -9.48 -11.04
CA ALA A 109 16.12 -10.67 -10.20
C ALA A 109 15.04 -11.65 -10.71
N TRP A 110 13.95 -11.12 -11.30
CA TRP A 110 12.77 -11.92 -11.65
C TRP A 110 12.49 -12.05 -13.14
N ARG A 111 13.26 -11.34 -13.98
CA ARG A 111 13.15 -11.34 -15.45
C ARG A 111 14.52 -11.56 -16.09
N PRO A 112 15.13 -12.74 -15.85
CA PRO A 112 16.48 -13.03 -16.36
C PRO A 112 16.57 -13.03 -17.90
N GLU A 113 15.44 -13.11 -18.58
CA GLU A 113 15.33 -13.05 -20.03
C GLU A 113 15.53 -11.65 -20.62
N LEU A 114 15.39 -10.59 -19.80
CA LEU A 114 15.51 -9.21 -20.27
C LEU A 114 16.97 -8.79 -20.41
N SER A 115 17.31 -8.18 -21.54
CA SER A 115 18.62 -7.55 -21.72
C SER A 115 18.76 -6.29 -20.85
N THR A 116 19.99 -5.84 -20.62
CA THR A 116 20.26 -4.57 -19.93
C THR A 116 19.57 -3.38 -20.61
N ALA A 117 19.48 -3.39 -21.94
CA ALA A 117 18.81 -2.34 -22.69
C ALA A 117 17.30 -2.34 -22.42
N ASP A 118 16.64 -3.51 -22.41
CA ASP A 118 15.23 -3.66 -22.10
C ASP A 118 14.94 -3.21 -20.66
N LEU A 119 15.78 -3.59 -19.70
CA LEU A 119 15.65 -3.15 -18.31
C LEU A 119 15.73 -1.63 -18.16
N HIS A 120 16.63 -0.97 -18.88
CA HIS A 120 16.77 0.50 -18.87
C HIS A 120 15.55 1.17 -19.49
N GLU A 121 15.03 0.65 -20.59
CA GLU A 121 13.81 1.20 -21.23
C GLU A 121 12.60 1.05 -20.31
N LEU A 122 12.40 -0.13 -19.73
CA LEU A 122 11.32 -0.36 -18.75
C LEU A 122 11.46 0.55 -17.53
N ALA A 123 12.66 0.74 -17.00
CA ALA A 123 12.88 1.66 -15.88
C ALA A 123 12.51 3.10 -16.24
N ALA A 124 12.84 3.56 -17.46
CA ALA A 124 12.46 4.88 -17.94
C ALA A 124 10.93 5.02 -18.07
N ILE A 125 10.23 3.99 -18.55
CA ILE A 125 8.76 3.95 -18.58
C ILE A 125 8.16 4.05 -17.17
N LYS A 126 8.68 3.28 -16.19
CA LYS A 126 8.20 3.34 -14.79
C LYS A 126 8.43 4.72 -14.17
N LEU A 127 9.55 5.37 -14.46
CA LEU A 127 9.80 6.76 -14.03
C LEU A 127 8.85 7.76 -14.70
N ALA A 128 8.55 7.57 -15.97
CA ALA A 128 7.58 8.42 -16.68
C ALA A 128 6.17 8.32 -16.09
N LEU A 129 5.71 7.09 -15.72
CA LEU A 129 4.42 6.86 -15.07
C LEU A 129 4.23 7.65 -13.78
N VAL A 130 5.32 7.92 -13.05
CA VAL A 130 5.27 8.69 -11.80
C VAL A 130 5.71 10.16 -11.97
N GLY A 131 5.82 10.65 -13.23
CA GLY A 131 6.19 12.04 -13.53
C GLY A 131 7.66 12.37 -13.25
N LEU A 132 8.57 11.40 -13.39
CA LEU A 132 10.01 11.55 -13.20
C LEU A 132 10.82 11.25 -14.49
N SER A 133 10.27 11.59 -15.65
CA SER A 133 10.97 11.43 -16.93
C SER A 133 12.31 12.17 -16.92
N GLY A 134 13.39 11.52 -17.39
CA GLY A 134 14.73 12.10 -17.44
C GLY A 134 15.48 12.18 -16.10
N CYS A 135 14.91 11.62 -15.01
CA CYS A 135 15.56 11.57 -13.70
C CYS A 135 16.32 10.25 -13.44
N ASP A 136 16.44 9.41 -14.42
CA ASP A 136 16.92 8.03 -14.31
C ASP A 136 18.37 7.88 -13.79
N THR A 137 19.21 8.89 -14.02
CA THR A 137 20.61 8.93 -13.56
C THR A 137 20.80 9.58 -12.18
N LEU A 138 19.76 10.20 -11.61
CA LEU A 138 19.84 10.83 -10.30
C LEU A 138 19.90 9.77 -9.18
N TYR A 139 20.54 10.15 -8.08
CA TYR A 139 20.56 9.39 -6.84
C TYR A 139 19.45 9.84 -5.89
N PRO A 140 18.97 8.96 -4.97
CA PRO A 140 17.93 9.32 -4.00
C PRO A 140 18.25 10.56 -3.15
N ALA A 141 19.52 10.84 -2.88
CA ALA A 141 19.96 12.01 -2.11
C ALA A 141 19.72 13.35 -2.84
N GLU A 142 19.60 13.34 -4.17
CA GLU A 142 19.40 14.52 -5.00
C GLU A 142 17.92 14.89 -5.15
N LEU A 143 17.00 14.09 -4.60
CA LEU A 143 15.57 14.24 -4.79
C LEU A 143 14.90 14.99 -3.64
N SER A 144 13.85 15.76 -3.96
CA SER A 144 12.89 16.25 -2.96
C SER A 144 12.16 15.08 -2.28
N GLY A 145 11.49 15.33 -1.15
CA GLY A 145 10.69 14.32 -0.46
C GLY A 145 9.62 13.68 -1.36
N GLY A 146 8.88 14.50 -2.09
CA GLY A 146 7.86 14.03 -3.03
C GLY A 146 8.43 13.26 -4.21
N MET A 147 9.53 13.72 -4.81
CA MET A 147 10.24 12.98 -5.88
C MET A 147 10.72 11.62 -5.38
N ARG A 148 11.24 11.55 -4.15
CA ARG A 148 11.73 10.29 -3.55
C ARG A 148 10.60 9.28 -3.37
N LYS A 149 9.41 9.73 -2.92
CA LYS A 149 8.21 8.88 -2.82
C LYS A 149 7.78 8.36 -4.19
N ARG A 150 7.72 9.23 -5.19
CA ARG A 150 7.37 8.85 -6.57
C ARG A 150 8.39 7.88 -7.18
N ALA A 151 9.69 8.08 -6.97
CA ALA A 151 10.72 7.14 -7.42
C ALA A 151 10.59 5.76 -6.73
N ALA A 152 10.29 5.73 -5.44
CA ALA A 152 10.02 4.48 -4.72
C ALA A 152 8.75 3.78 -5.23
N LEU A 153 7.74 4.55 -5.63
CA LEU A 153 6.54 4.02 -6.29
C LEU A 153 6.88 3.45 -7.67
N ALA A 154 7.72 4.12 -8.49
CA ALA A 154 8.20 3.55 -9.75
C ALA A 154 8.89 2.19 -9.57
N ARG A 155 9.69 2.03 -8.50
CA ARG A 155 10.29 0.74 -8.16
C ARG A 155 9.24 -0.28 -7.72
N ALA A 156 8.23 0.11 -6.95
CA ALA A 156 7.13 -0.78 -6.56
C ALA A 156 6.35 -1.29 -7.78
N LEU A 157 6.29 -0.49 -8.86
CA LEU A 157 5.65 -0.84 -10.14
C LEU A 157 6.53 -1.69 -11.07
N ALA A 158 7.78 -1.99 -10.71
CA ALA A 158 8.76 -2.58 -11.63
C ALA A 158 8.32 -3.93 -12.24
N LEU A 159 7.58 -4.75 -11.48
CA LEU A 159 7.12 -6.08 -11.91
C LEU A 159 5.64 -6.10 -12.34
N ASP A 160 5.02 -4.95 -12.62
CA ASP A 160 3.60 -4.84 -12.96
C ASP A 160 2.68 -5.53 -11.94
N PRO A 161 2.70 -5.12 -10.66
CA PRO A 161 2.02 -5.82 -9.60
C PRO A 161 0.49 -5.76 -9.73
N GLN A 162 -0.18 -6.82 -9.30
CA GLN A 162 -1.64 -6.87 -9.20
C GLN A 162 -2.15 -6.11 -7.96
N VAL A 163 -1.33 -6.04 -6.90
CA VAL A 163 -1.65 -5.34 -5.65
C VAL A 163 -0.49 -4.42 -5.28
N LEU A 164 -0.81 -3.15 -5.05
CA LEU A 164 0.11 -2.15 -4.52
C LEU A 164 -0.19 -1.91 -3.04
N PHE A 165 0.82 -2.04 -2.19
CA PHE A 165 0.74 -1.80 -0.76
C PHE A 165 1.50 -0.51 -0.41
N PHE A 166 0.83 0.42 0.25
CA PHE A 166 1.39 1.69 0.67
C PHE A 166 1.33 1.83 2.18
N ASP A 167 2.49 2.00 2.82
CA ASP A 167 2.60 2.23 4.26
C ASP A 167 2.91 3.71 4.51
N GLU A 168 1.90 4.50 4.90
CA GLU A 168 1.97 5.94 5.18
C GLU A 168 2.67 6.73 4.04
N PRO A 169 2.19 6.65 2.80
CA PRO A 169 2.92 7.17 1.63
C PRO A 169 3.07 8.70 1.66
N SER A 170 2.08 9.43 2.18
CA SER A 170 2.06 10.89 2.27
C SER A 170 2.80 11.45 3.50
N ALA A 171 3.19 10.58 4.45
CA ALA A 171 3.86 11.02 5.67
C ALA A 171 5.11 11.87 5.39
N GLY A 172 5.13 13.08 5.97
CA GLY A 172 6.23 14.04 5.84
C GLY A 172 6.26 14.82 4.51
N LEU A 173 5.22 14.72 3.69
CA LEU A 173 5.03 15.58 2.53
C LEU A 173 4.26 16.86 2.92
N ASP A 174 4.48 17.93 2.16
CA ASP A 174 3.60 19.10 2.20
C ASP A 174 2.22 18.76 1.58
N PRO A 175 1.17 19.56 1.87
CA PRO A 175 -0.19 19.25 1.43
C PRO A 175 -0.34 19.13 -0.10
N LEU A 176 0.36 19.93 -0.89
CA LEU A 176 0.29 19.87 -2.35
C LEU A 176 0.95 18.59 -2.89
N SER A 177 2.09 18.22 -2.33
CA SER A 177 2.78 16.97 -2.68
C SER A 177 1.97 15.73 -2.27
N SER A 178 1.25 15.78 -1.13
CA SER A 178 0.34 14.73 -0.69
C SER A 178 -0.82 14.56 -1.67
N MET A 179 -1.49 15.67 -2.01
CA MET A 179 -2.59 15.67 -2.98
C MET A 179 -2.16 15.13 -4.35
N ALA A 180 -1.00 15.55 -4.86
CA ALA A 180 -0.46 15.05 -6.12
C ALA A 180 -0.12 13.54 -6.06
N LEU A 181 0.24 13.01 -4.88
CA LEU A 181 0.44 11.58 -4.69
C LEU A 181 -0.89 10.82 -4.66
N ASP A 182 -1.92 11.36 -4.02
CA ASP A 182 -3.26 10.78 -3.99
C ASP A 182 -3.86 10.70 -5.42
N GLU A 183 -3.72 11.76 -6.22
CA GLU A 183 -4.11 11.77 -7.64
C GLU A 183 -3.35 10.70 -8.44
N LEU A 184 -2.05 10.56 -8.22
CA LEU A 184 -1.23 9.53 -8.87
C LEU A 184 -1.67 8.12 -8.48
N ILE A 185 -2.04 7.88 -7.22
CA ILE A 185 -2.58 6.61 -6.74
C ILE A 185 -3.84 6.23 -7.52
N LEU A 186 -4.79 7.17 -7.68
CA LEU A 186 -6.02 6.94 -8.44
C LEU A 186 -5.72 6.70 -9.94
N GLN A 187 -4.82 7.48 -10.53
CA GLN A 187 -4.41 7.28 -11.93
C GLN A 187 -3.80 5.89 -12.17
N LEU A 188 -2.97 5.41 -11.25
CA LEU A 188 -2.36 4.06 -11.35
C LEU A 188 -3.42 2.96 -11.21
N ARG A 189 -4.36 3.08 -10.26
CA ARG A 189 -5.51 2.17 -10.16
C ARG A 189 -6.27 2.09 -11.48
N ASP A 190 -6.65 3.24 -12.03
CA ASP A 190 -7.52 3.32 -13.20
C ASP A 190 -6.80 2.88 -14.49
N SER A 191 -5.49 3.19 -14.62
CA SER A 191 -4.71 2.89 -15.81
C SER A 191 -4.19 1.45 -15.85
N LEU A 192 -3.78 0.91 -14.69
CA LEU A 192 -3.16 -0.40 -14.58
C LEU A 192 -4.12 -1.49 -14.10
N GLY A 193 -5.29 -1.11 -13.57
CA GLY A 193 -6.23 -2.04 -12.95
C GLY A 193 -5.71 -2.68 -11.66
N SER A 194 -4.64 -2.14 -11.07
CA SER A 194 -4.07 -2.64 -9.83
C SER A 194 -4.97 -2.36 -8.64
N SER A 195 -5.09 -3.32 -7.73
CA SER A 195 -5.75 -3.10 -6.43
C SER A 195 -4.77 -2.39 -5.50
N ILE A 196 -5.26 -1.52 -4.64
CA ILE A 196 -4.42 -0.72 -3.77
C ILE A 196 -4.79 -0.94 -2.31
N VAL A 197 -3.81 -1.25 -1.47
CA VAL A 197 -3.94 -1.32 -0.01
C VAL A 197 -3.16 -0.17 0.59
N LEU A 198 -3.86 0.80 1.13
CA LEU A 198 -3.28 2.00 1.69
C LEU A 198 -3.38 1.99 3.21
N VAL A 199 -2.26 1.97 3.89
CA VAL A 199 -2.18 2.22 5.33
C VAL A 199 -1.93 3.70 5.56
N THR A 200 -2.87 4.38 6.21
CA THR A 200 -2.70 5.80 6.55
C THR A 200 -3.59 6.21 7.73
N HIS A 201 -3.24 7.33 8.36
CA HIS A 201 -4.05 8.04 9.33
C HIS A 201 -4.37 9.48 8.87
N GLU A 202 -3.93 9.85 7.66
CA GLU A 202 -4.16 11.15 7.06
C GLU A 202 -5.54 11.23 6.44
N LEU A 203 -6.45 11.95 7.11
CA LEU A 203 -7.85 12.06 6.70
C LEU A 203 -8.05 12.63 5.29
N PRO A 204 -7.32 13.68 4.83
CA PRO A 204 -7.46 14.19 3.46
C PRO A 204 -7.23 13.09 2.42
N SER A 205 -6.18 12.27 2.56
CA SER A 205 -5.89 11.16 1.65
C SER A 205 -6.99 10.10 1.72
N ILE A 206 -7.48 9.75 2.93
CA ILE A 206 -8.58 8.78 3.10
C ILE A 206 -9.81 9.25 2.31
N TYR A 207 -10.21 10.53 2.47
CA TYR A 207 -11.35 11.10 1.76
C TYR A 207 -11.15 11.17 0.24
N ALA A 208 -9.92 11.38 -0.21
CA ALA A 208 -9.61 11.51 -1.64
C ALA A 208 -9.65 10.17 -2.38
N VAL A 209 -9.18 9.07 -1.74
CA VAL A 209 -8.89 7.84 -2.50
C VAL A 209 -9.67 6.60 -2.08
N ALA A 210 -10.30 6.56 -0.89
CA ALA A 210 -10.83 5.32 -0.32
C ALA A 210 -12.14 4.85 -0.98
N ASP A 211 -12.16 3.62 -1.47
CA ASP A 211 -13.40 2.91 -1.83
C ASP A 211 -13.95 2.16 -0.61
N THR A 212 -13.11 1.41 0.09
CA THR A 212 -13.43 0.66 1.31
C THR A 212 -12.43 0.97 2.41
N CYS A 213 -12.92 1.15 3.63
CA CYS A 213 -12.11 1.43 4.81
C CYS A 213 -12.26 0.34 5.87
N LEU A 214 -11.12 -0.11 6.41
CA LEU A 214 -11.02 -0.98 7.58
C LEU A 214 -10.48 -0.16 8.76
N PHE A 215 -11.21 -0.10 9.87
CA PHE A 215 -10.74 0.57 11.09
C PHE A 215 -10.24 -0.45 12.11
N LEU A 216 -8.95 -0.35 12.47
CA LEU A 216 -8.32 -1.13 13.53
C LEU A 216 -8.36 -0.37 14.86
N ASP A 217 -8.81 -1.05 15.91
CA ASP A 217 -8.80 -0.52 17.26
C ASP A 217 -7.69 -1.14 18.12
N ASN A 218 -6.98 -0.31 18.88
CA ASN A 218 -5.89 -0.76 19.74
C ASN A 218 -6.36 -1.30 21.11
N LYS A 219 -7.60 -0.97 21.53
CA LYS A 219 -8.15 -1.42 22.81
C LYS A 219 -8.69 -2.83 22.72
N THR A 220 -9.54 -3.07 21.71
CA THR A 220 -10.12 -4.40 21.44
C THR A 220 -9.17 -5.32 20.70
N ARG A 221 -8.15 -4.74 20.06
CA ARG A 221 -7.16 -5.44 19.22
C ARG A 221 -7.82 -6.23 18.08
N THR A 222 -8.81 -5.61 17.43
CA THR A 222 -9.50 -6.18 16.27
C THR A 222 -10.03 -5.07 15.37
N GLN A 223 -10.59 -5.45 14.24
CA GLN A 223 -11.36 -4.54 13.40
C GLN A 223 -12.68 -4.19 14.08
N ILE A 224 -13.03 -2.92 14.13
CA ILE A 224 -14.30 -2.46 14.68
C ILE A 224 -15.25 -1.88 13.63
N ALA A 225 -14.77 -1.64 12.43
CA ALA A 225 -15.58 -1.21 11.29
C ALA A 225 -14.94 -1.61 9.96
N LEU A 226 -15.78 -1.90 8.99
CA LEU A 226 -15.43 -2.20 7.59
C LEU A 226 -16.58 -1.71 6.72
N GLY A 227 -16.29 -0.85 5.72
CA GLY A 227 -17.31 -0.33 4.79
C GLY A 227 -16.82 0.91 4.05
N SER A 228 -17.67 1.50 3.24
CA SER A 228 -17.40 2.75 2.56
C SER A 228 -17.39 3.95 3.53
N LEU A 229 -16.72 5.04 3.16
CA LEU A 229 -16.68 6.25 4.00
C LEU A 229 -18.08 6.77 4.37
N PRO A 230 -19.05 6.90 3.43
CA PRO A 230 -20.40 7.34 3.76
C PRO A 230 -21.09 6.44 4.80
N GLU A 231 -20.97 5.10 4.63
CA GLU A 231 -21.55 4.13 5.58
C GLU A 231 -20.91 4.26 6.97
N LEU A 232 -19.59 4.43 7.04
CA LEU A 232 -18.87 4.57 8.30
C LEU A 232 -19.16 5.91 9.02
N LEU A 233 -19.38 6.98 8.27
CA LEU A 233 -19.78 8.29 8.82
C LEU A 233 -21.19 8.26 9.38
N GLU A 234 -22.12 7.56 8.73
CA GLU A 234 -23.53 7.53 9.11
C GLU A 234 -23.82 6.44 10.17
N HIS A 235 -23.28 5.24 9.97
CA HIS A 235 -23.66 4.06 10.74
C HIS A 235 -22.50 3.40 11.49
N GLY A 236 -21.27 3.89 11.33
CA GLY A 236 -20.09 3.33 11.99
C GLY A 236 -20.11 3.55 13.52
N PRO A 237 -19.30 2.80 14.28
CA PRO A 237 -19.12 3.02 15.71
C PRO A 237 -18.72 4.48 16.01
N GLU A 238 -19.13 5.01 17.17
CA GLU A 238 -18.86 6.40 17.56
C GLU A 238 -17.36 6.78 17.47
N THR A 239 -16.48 5.86 17.85
CA THR A 239 -15.02 6.07 17.75
C THR A 239 -14.59 6.31 16.30
N VAL A 240 -15.15 5.58 15.35
CA VAL A 240 -14.86 5.69 13.92
C VAL A 240 -15.42 7.00 13.36
N GLN A 241 -16.68 7.31 13.67
CA GLN A 241 -17.30 8.58 13.28
C GLN A 241 -16.51 9.78 13.80
N ARG A 242 -16.10 9.76 15.08
CA ARG A 242 -15.27 10.84 15.67
C ARG A 242 -13.90 10.96 15.03
N PHE A 243 -13.30 9.84 14.61
CA PHE A 243 -12.03 9.85 13.88
C PHE A 243 -12.22 10.50 12.51
N LEU A 244 -13.22 10.08 11.74
CA LEU A 244 -13.49 10.60 10.41
C LEU A 244 -13.90 12.09 10.43
N ARG A 245 -14.82 12.49 11.30
CA ARG A 245 -15.30 13.89 11.38
C ARG A 245 -14.22 14.93 11.74
N ARG A 246 -13.09 14.52 12.34
CA ARG A 246 -11.94 15.42 12.50
C ARG A 246 -11.35 15.87 11.15
N GLY A 247 -11.53 15.11 10.09
CA GLY A 247 -11.10 15.48 8.74
C GLY A 247 -12.07 16.41 8.03
N GLU A 248 -13.39 16.30 8.29
CA GLU A 248 -14.38 17.22 7.70
C GLU A 248 -14.12 18.68 8.11
N ALA A 249 -13.74 18.92 9.38
CA ALA A 249 -13.39 20.26 9.86
C ALA A 249 -12.15 20.84 9.15
N ALA A 250 -11.16 20.00 8.80
CA ALA A 250 -9.95 20.44 8.14
C ALA A 250 -10.15 20.70 6.63
N THR A 251 -11.08 19.99 5.98
CA THR A 251 -11.38 20.19 4.55
C THR A 251 -12.19 21.46 4.29
N HIS A 252 -13.01 21.90 5.23
CA HIS A 252 -13.79 23.15 5.11
C HIS A 252 -12.95 24.43 5.31
N GLU A 253 -11.77 24.36 5.93
CA GLU A 253 -10.87 25.50 6.09
C GLU A 253 -10.00 25.79 4.86
N VAL A 254 -9.79 24.81 3.99
CA VAL A 254 -8.96 24.95 2.76
C VAL A 254 -9.76 25.51 1.57
N THR A 255 -11.10 25.56 1.67
CA THR A 255 -11.99 26.03 0.58
C THR A 255 -12.51 27.44 0.81
N LYS A 256 -11.99 28.19 1.76
CA LYS A 256 -12.23 29.63 1.98
C LYS A 256 -10.95 30.42 1.72
#